data_0310a740552eb7b39da6222e17dd1f8b
#
_entry.id   0310a740552eb7b39da6222e17dd1f8b
#
_cell.length_a   1.000
_cell.length_b   1.000
_cell.length_c   1.000
_cell.angle_alpha   90.00
_cell.angle_beta   90.00
_cell.angle_gamma   90.00
#
_symmetry.space_group_name_H-M   'P 1'
#
loop_
_entity.id
_entity.type
_entity.pdbx_description
1 polymer ?
#
loop_
_entity_poly.entity_id
_entity_poly.type
_entity_poly.pdbx_seq_one_letter_code
_entity_poly.pdbx_strand_id
1 'polypeptide(L)'
;MEENRNEEQYGSDIKIKSPLTAKLENFWYYYKWHSIAALFLVICIVVCSLQMCTKEAVDFNIMYASGSEISRKSVDGDTPAYNRVVSVFDKYVEDADGDGSKNIAFTTYFILSPDEIKEIENTPDKEVNYALMSSDTDALSARFGVGDYYLCFVSEYVYEQYRGTDDLSVFAPIRGYAPKGDNELEYYSDYAIRLDSTPLYKNNPAIRENMPADTLVTIQIKRVVGVGKDNDEKYARAEEVLRKMLSE
;
A
#
# COMPACT_ATOMS: atom_id res chain seq x y z
N MET A 1 64.24 32.18 -65.97
CA MET A 1 63.47 30.99 -65.65
C MET A 1 63.70 30.69 -64.18
N GLU A 2 62.82 31.20 -63.34
CA GLU A 2 62.93 31.02 -61.90
C GLU A 2 62.06 29.89 -61.48
N GLU A 3 62.64 28.94 -60.83
CA GLU A 3 62.02 27.74 -60.26
C GLU A 3 61.51 28.05 -58.88
N ASN A 4 60.20 28.20 -58.75
CA ASN A 4 59.52 28.51 -57.49
C ASN A 4 59.36 27.21 -56.70
N ARG A 5 60.17 26.99 -55.69
CA ARG A 5 60.16 25.87 -54.76
C ARG A 5 59.26 26.20 -53.58
N ASN A 6 58.02 25.74 -53.59
CA ASN A 6 57.09 25.79 -52.47
C ASN A 6 57.60 24.85 -51.38
N GLU A 7 58.16 25.40 -50.34
CA GLU A 7 58.39 24.69 -49.07
C GLU A 7 57.08 24.57 -48.30
N GLU A 8 56.45 23.42 -48.36
CA GLU A 8 55.33 23.04 -47.45
C GLU A 8 55.89 22.94 -46.06
N GLN A 9 55.55 23.92 -45.22
CA GLN A 9 55.87 23.98 -43.79
C GLN A 9 54.97 22.97 -43.06
N TYR A 10 55.46 21.72 -42.84
CA TYR A 10 54.84 20.77 -41.94
C TYR A 10 54.98 21.28 -40.48
N GLY A 11 53.99 22.03 -40.03
CA GLY A 11 53.83 22.37 -38.62
C GLY A 11 53.41 21.11 -37.85
N SER A 12 54.39 20.40 -37.32
CA SER A 12 54.10 19.33 -36.34
C SER A 12 53.67 19.94 -35.03
N ASP A 13 52.34 20.03 -34.80
CA ASP A 13 51.75 20.30 -33.51
C ASP A 13 52.11 19.16 -32.52
N ILE A 14 53.31 19.24 -31.96
CA ILE A 14 53.72 18.38 -30.85
C ILE A 14 52.94 18.87 -29.63
N LYS A 15 51.70 18.34 -29.42
CA LYS A 15 50.99 18.48 -28.16
C LYS A 15 51.79 17.75 -27.10
N ILE A 16 52.55 18.54 -26.28
CA ILE A 16 53.22 18.04 -25.11
C ILE A 16 52.16 17.58 -24.12
N LYS A 17 51.82 16.26 -24.15
CA LYS A 17 50.91 15.68 -23.19
C LYS A 17 51.59 15.69 -21.82
N SER A 18 50.93 16.25 -20.84
CA SER A 18 51.43 16.19 -19.45
C SER A 18 51.52 14.69 -19.03
N PRO A 19 52.45 14.34 -18.15
CA PRO A 19 52.60 12.96 -17.70
C PRO A 19 51.34 12.41 -17.02
N LEU A 20 50.45 13.28 -16.53
CA LEU A 20 49.17 12.93 -15.97
C LEU A 20 48.14 12.51 -17.07
N THR A 21 48.12 13.27 -18.17
CA THR A 21 47.20 12.95 -19.30
C THR A 21 47.55 11.62 -19.96
N ALA A 22 48.86 11.34 -20.11
CA ALA A 22 49.34 10.06 -20.67
C ALA A 22 48.95 8.85 -19.75
N LYS A 23 49.06 9.01 -18.42
CA LYS A 23 48.62 7.98 -17.47
C LYS A 23 47.13 7.79 -17.49
N LEU A 24 46.33 8.86 -17.63
CA LEU A 24 44.85 8.78 -17.71
C LEU A 24 44.37 8.11 -19.00
N GLU A 25 45.03 8.42 -20.14
CA GLU A 25 44.74 7.76 -21.42
C GLU A 25 45.03 6.26 -21.37
N ASN A 26 46.16 5.87 -20.76
CA ASN A 26 46.52 4.45 -20.63
C ASN A 26 45.55 3.72 -19.68
N PHE A 27 45.19 4.33 -18.54
CA PHE A 27 44.18 3.80 -17.64
C PHE A 27 42.83 3.63 -18.35
N TRP A 28 42.38 4.66 -19.09
CA TRP A 28 41.12 4.63 -19.80
C TRP A 28 41.11 3.54 -20.90
N TYR A 29 42.21 3.36 -21.61
CA TYR A 29 42.31 2.33 -22.65
C TYR A 29 42.12 0.91 -22.11
N TYR A 30 42.73 0.58 -20.96
CA TYR A 30 42.66 -0.75 -20.37
C TYR A 30 41.43 -0.97 -19.49
N TYR A 31 40.97 0.07 -18.77
CA TYR A 31 39.95 -0.09 -17.72
C TYR A 31 38.62 0.59 -18.02
N LYS A 32 38.39 1.11 -19.23
CA LYS A 32 37.17 1.85 -19.60
C LYS A 32 35.90 1.07 -19.25
N TRP A 33 35.83 -0.22 -19.58
CA TRP A 33 34.66 -1.04 -19.30
C TRP A 33 34.48 -1.31 -17.81
N HIS A 34 35.57 -1.54 -17.06
CA HIS A 34 35.50 -1.72 -15.62
C HIS A 34 35.11 -0.42 -14.92
N SER A 35 35.60 0.72 -15.37
CA SER A 35 35.24 2.03 -14.82
C SER A 35 33.79 2.39 -15.09
N ILE A 36 33.27 2.09 -16.30
CA ILE A 36 31.87 2.29 -16.63
C ILE A 36 30.98 1.38 -15.78
N ALA A 37 31.34 0.10 -15.65
CA ALA A 37 30.58 -0.85 -14.82
C ALA A 37 30.58 -0.44 -13.33
N ALA A 38 31.73 0.01 -12.80
CA ALA A 38 31.82 0.49 -11.43
C ALA A 38 30.98 1.76 -11.22
N LEU A 39 31.04 2.71 -12.15
CA LEU A 39 30.23 3.92 -12.10
C LEU A 39 28.73 3.59 -12.12
N PHE A 40 28.32 2.69 -13.02
CA PHE A 40 26.93 2.22 -13.10
C PHE A 40 26.47 1.59 -11.78
N LEU A 41 27.30 0.74 -11.17
CA LEU A 41 27.00 0.11 -9.89
C LEU A 41 26.84 1.14 -8.77
N VAL A 42 27.71 2.15 -8.72
CA VAL A 42 27.60 3.26 -7.75
C VAL A 42 26.28 4.03 -7.96
N ILE A 43 25.92 4.34 -9.21
CA ILE A 43 24.65 5.01 -9.52
C ILE A 43 23.47 4.16 -9.05
N CYS A 44 23.48 2.86 -9.33
CA CYS A 44 22.43 1.95 -8.85
C CYS A 44 22.31 1.96 -7.33
N ILE A 45 23.42 1.87 -6.61
CA ILE A 45 23.42 1.92 -5.13
C ILE A 45 22.84 3.25 -4.64
N VAL A 46 23.26 4.37 -5.21
CA VAL A 46 22.77 5.70 -4.82
C VAL A 46 21.26 5.81 -5.10
N VAL A 47 20.79 5.40 -6.29
CA VAL A 47 19.37 5.44 -6.64
C VAL A 47 18.55 4.54 -5.70
N CYS A 48 19.01 3.31 -5.45
CA CYS A 48 18.33 2.42 -4.51
C CYS A 48 18.30 2.99 -3.09
N SER A 49 19.39 3.58 -2.63
CA SER A 49 19.45 4.20 -1.30
C SER A 49 18.52 5.40 -1.19
N LEU A 50 18.47 6.27 -2.19
CA LEU A 50 17.52 7.39 -2.23
C LEU A 50 16.08 6.90 -2.25
N GLN A 51 15.75 5.88 -3.04
CA GLN A 51 14.41 5.30 -3.08
C GLN A 51 14.00 4.65 -1.76
N MET A 52 14.94 4.07 -1.02
CA MET A 52 14.65 3.52 0.32
C MET A 52 14.43 4.64 1.35
N CYS A 53 15.18 5.74 1.26
CA CYS A 53 15.04 6.87 2.18
C CYS A 53 13.82 7.76 1.88
N THR A 54 13.27 7.71 0.66
CA THR A 54 12.09 8.52 0.28
C THR A 54 10.76 7.77 0.39
N LYS A 55 10.75 6.50 0.80
CA LYS A 55 9.51 5.82 1.13
C LYS A 55 9.01 6.36 2.46
N GLU A 56 7.91 7.10 2.39
CA GLU A 56 7.15 7.47 3.57
C GLU A 56 6.73 6.18 4.29
N ALA A 57 7.05 6.08 5.57
CA ALA A 57 6.61 4.95 6.37
C ALA A 57 5.08 4.99 6.50
N VAL A 58 4.43 3.84 6.48
CA VAL A 58 2.99 3.75 6.67
C VAL A 58 2.72 3.58 8.16
N ASP A 59 2.02 4.55 8.76
CA ASP A 59 1.66 4.52 10.17
C ASP A 59 0.58 3.49 10.48
N PHE A 60 -0.39 3.39 9.57
CA PHE A 60 -1.53 2.51 9.76
C PHE A 60 -2.05 1.88 8.47
N ASN A 61 -2.32 0.59 8.51
CA ASN A 61 -2.89 -0.15 7.39
C ASN A 61 -4.34 -0.50 7.64
N ILE A 62 -5.21 -0.13 6.69
CA ILE A 62 -6.63 -0.50 6.69
C ILE A 62 -6.92 -1.32 5.44
N MET A 63 -7.63 -2.42 5.62
CA MET A 63 -8.10 -3.27 4.52
C MET A 63 -9.59 -3.03 4.28
N TYR A 64 -9.98 -2.88 3.03
CA TYR A 64 -11.36 -2.89 2.59
C TYR A 64 -11.56 -3.93 1.49
N ALA A 65 -12.47 -4.88 1.69
CA ALA A 65 -12.74 -5.93 0.71
C ALA A 65 -14.26 -6.08 0.52
N SER A 66 -14.76 -5.66 -0.64
CA SER A 66 -16.18 -5.62 -0.95
C SER A 66 -16.44 -5.59 -2.46
N GLY A 67 -17.66 -5.84 -2.87
CA GLY A 67 -18.13 -5.63 -4.25
C GLY A 67 -18.32 -4.15 -4.62
N SER A 68 -18.36 -3.23 -3.65
CA SER A 68 -18.42 -1.81 -3.94
C SER A 68 -17.03 -1.23 -4.14
N GLU A 69 -16.83 -0.57 -5.27
CA GLU A 69 -15.57 0.14 -5.55
C GLU A 69 -15.50 1.45 -4.77
N ILE A 70 -14.73 1.46 -3.68
CA ILE A 70 -14.08 2.71 -3.30
C ILE A 70 -12.90 2.84 -4.26
N SER A 71 -13.06 3.75 -5.20
CA SER A 71 -12.16 3.95 -6.33
C SER A 71 -10.70 3.82 -5.96
N ARG A 72 -10.05 2.83 -6.50
CA ARG A 72 -8.59 2.62 -6.40
C ARG A 72 -7.86 3.84 -6.91
N LYS A 73 -6.60 3.99 -6.49
CA LYS A 73 -5.63 4.88 -7.13
C LYS A 73 -5.77 4.74 -8.64
N SER A 74 -6.24 5.79 -9.31
CA SER A 74 -6.13 5.86 -10.76
C SER A 74 -4.67 6.10 -11.13
N VAL A 75 -4.33 5.93 -12.41
CA VAL A 75 -3.00 6.28 -12.94
C VAL A 75 -2.66 7.76 -12.65
N ASP A 76 -3.68 8.59 -12.44
CA ASP A 76 -3.60 10.03 -12.21
C ASP A 76 -3.59 10.43 -10.71
N GLY A 77 -3.56 9.46 -9.79
CA GLY A 77 -3.54 9.69 -8.35
C GLY A 77 -4.78 9.19 -7.60
N ASP A 78 -4.90 9.55 -6.31
CA ASP A 78 -6.00 9.13 -5.46
C ASP A 78 -7.30 9.82 -5.85
N THR A 79 -8.40 9.06 -5.89
CA THR A 79 -9.70 9.64 -6.22
C THR A 79 -10.25 10.48 -5.06
N PRO A 80 -11.12 11.46 -5.35
CA PRO A 80 -11.74 12.27 -4.30
C PRO A 80 -12.52 11.42 -3.26
N ALA A 81 -13.10 10.30 -3.67
CA ALA A 81 -13.81 9.39 -2.77
C ALA A 81 -12.84 8.69 -1.81
N TYR A 82 -11.74 8.17 -2.34
CA TYR A 82 -10.68 7.56 -1.55
C TYR A 82 -10.14 8.54 -0.50
N ASN A 83 -9.75 9.74 -0.92
CA ASN A 83 -9.21 10.76 0.00
C ASN A 83 -10.20 11.15 1.09
N ARG A 84 -11.51 11.27 0.78
CA ARG A 84 -12.54 11.55 1.78
C ARG A 84 -12.69 10.43 2.81
N VAL A 85 -12.62 9.17 2.37
CA VAL A 85 -12.69 8.03 3.29
C VAL A 85 -11.44 7.97 4.17
N VAL A 86 -10.25 8.09 3.58
CA VAL A 86 -8.98 8.05 4.33
C VAL A 86 -8.91 9.18 5.36
N SER A 87 -9.30 10.41 5.01
CA SER A 87 -9.27 11.55 5.93
C SER A 87 -10.14 11.39 7.17
N VAL A 88 -11.17 10.53 7.13
CA VAL A 88 -11.96 10.22 8.33
C VAL A 88 -11.10 9.49 9.37
N PHE A 89 -10.14 8.69 8.93
CA PHE A 89 -9.29 7.93 9.84
C PHE A 89 -8.17 8.76 10.46
N ASP A 90 -7.83 9.94 9.92
CA ASP A 90 -6.80 10.84 10.46
C ASP A 90 -7.01 11.18 11.95
N LYS A 91 -8.27 11.27 12.39
CA LYS A 91 -8.60 11.58 13.79
C LYS A 91 -8.36 10.40 14.76
N TYR A 92 -8.35 9.17 14.23
CA TYR A 92 -8.19 7.96 15.04
C TYR A 92 -6.75 7.44 15.05
N VAL A 93 -5.99 7.70 13.97
CA VAL A 93 -4.61 7.23 13.80
C VAL A 93 -3.64 8.26 14.35
N GLU A 94 -2.59 7.80 15.01
CA GLU A 94 -1.48 8.60 15.48
C GLU A 94 -0.30 8.51 14.52
N ASP A 95 0.51 9.57 14.43
CA ASP A 95 1.79 9.58 13.74
C ASP A 95 2.74 8.63 14.48
N ALA A 96 3.09 7.51 13.86
CA ALA A 96 3.78 6.42 14.52
C ALA A 96 5.30 6.54 14.42
N ASP A 97 5.81 7.22 13.39
CA ASP A 97 7.24 7.42 13.17
C ASP A 97 7.72 8.81 13.59
N GLY A 98 6.80 9.73 13.92
CA GLY A 98 7.10 11.07 14.42
C GLY A 98 7.59 12.04 13.34
N ASP A 99 7.27 11.78 12.07
CA ASP A 99 7.67 12.63 10.94
C ASP A 99 6.76 13.87 10.76
N GLY A 100 5.67 13.97 11.53
CA GLY A 100 4.70 15.06 11.53
C GLY A 100 3.58 14.89 10.51
N SER A 101 3.53 13.77 9.80
CA SER A 101 2.44 13.38 8.90
C SER A 101 1.78 12.08 9.36
N LYS A 102 0.56 11.80 8.87
CA LYS A 102 -0.13 10.53 9.15
C LYS A 102 -0.36 9.82 7.84
N ASN A 103 0.43 8.78 7.61
CA ASN A 103 0.40 8.00 6.38
C ASN A 103 -0.48 6.77 6.55
N ILE A 104 -1.74 6.86 6.11
CA ILE A 104 -2.70 5.77 6.20
C ILE A 104 -2.79 5.03 4.86
N ALA A 105 -2.40 3.77 4.85
CA ALA A 105 -2.59 2.89 3.70
C ALA A 105 -3.97 2.24 3.75
N PHE A 106 -4.90 2.75 2.95
CA PHE A 106 -6.23 2.17 2.78
C PHE A 106 -6.23 1.31 1.50
N THR A 107 -6.13 0.00 1.68
CA THR A 107 -6.02 -0.95 0.56
C THR A 107 -7.37 -1.58 0.26
N THR A 108 -7.80 -1.48 -1.00
CA THR A 108 -9.10 -1.96 -1.46
C THR A 108 -8.95 -3.22 -2.32
N TYR A 109 -9.83 -4.19 -2.09
CA TYR A 109 -9.95 -5.41 -2.87
C TYR A 109 -11.37 -5.54 -3.40
N PHE A 110 -11.49 -5.69 -4.71
CA PHE A 110 -12.78 -5.84 -5.39
C PHE A 110 -13.20 -7.32 -5.42
N ILE A 111 -14.16 -7.67 -4.58
CA ILE A 111 -14.65 -9.04 -4.41
C ILE A 111 -16.18 -9.01 -4.42
N LEU A 112 -16.77 -9.56 -5.46
CA LEU A 112 -18.22 -9.69 -5.62
C LEU A 112 -18.72 -11.02 -5.05
N SER A 113 -19.86 -10.98 -4.41
CA SER A 113 -20.64 -12.17 -4.09
C SER A 113 -21.27 -12.78 -5.35
N PRO A 114 -21.65 -14.06 -5.34
CA PRO A 114 -22.35 -14.67 -6.47
C PRO A 114 -23.65 -13.97 -6.87
N ASP A 115 -24.32 -13.32 -5.93
CA ASP A 115 -25.57 -12.61 -6.21
C ASP A 115 -25.31 -11.23 -6.83
N GLU A 116 -24.27 -10.51 -6.39
CA GLU A 116 -23.82 -9.26 -7.04
C GLU A 116 -23.34 -9.53 -8.48
N ILE A 117 -22.63 -10.64 -8.72
CA ILE A 117 -22.24 -11.07 -10.07
C ILE A 117 -23.48 -11.23 -10.96
N LYS A 118 -24.50 -11.99 -10.51
CA LYS A 118 -25.75 -12.19 -11.26
C LYS A 118 -26.47 -10.87 -11.52
N GLU A 119 -26.50 -9.96 -10.55
CA GLU A 119 -27.12 -8.65 -10.71
C GLU A 119 -26.42 -7.83 -11.80
N ILE A 120 -25.08 -7.81 -11.79
CA ILE A 120 -24.30 -7.11 -12.81
C ILE A 120 -24.52 -7.75 -14.19
N GLU A 121 -24.45 -9.09 -14.30
CA GLU A 121 -24.65 -9.81 -15.56
C GLU A 121 -26.06 -9.62 -16.15
N ASN A 122 -27.06 -9.42 -15.31
CA ASN A 122 -28.42 -9.12 -15.72
C ASN A 122 -28.68 -7.65 -16.03
N THR A 123 -27.71 -6.77 -15.77
CA THR A 123 -27.81 -5.33 -16.01
C THR A 123 -27.24 -5.01 -17.40
N PRO A 124 -28.02 -4.45 -18.34
CA PRO A 124 -27.50 -4.04 -19.63
C PRO A 124 -26.30 -3.09 -19.50
N ASP A 125 -25.32 -3.24 -20.37
CA ASP A 125 -24.11 -2.40 -20.45
C ASP A 125 -23.17 -2.46 -19.22
N LYS A 126 -23.37 -3.45 -18.32
CA LYS A 126 -22.43 -3.73 -17.23
C LYS A 126 -21.74 -5.08 -17.43
N GLU A 127 -20.46 -5.12 -17.14
CA GLU A 127 -19.65 -6.34 -17.21
C GLU A 127 -18.87 -6.53 -15.91
N VAL A 128 -18.73 -7.80 -15.49
CA VAL A 128 -17.90 -8.17 -14.34
C VAL A 128 -16.44 -8.23 -14.75
N ASN A 129 -15.59 -7.51 -14.06
CA ASN A 129 -14.15 -7.61 -14.27
C ASN A 129 -13.57 -8.82 -13.52
N TYR A 130 -13.75 -10.02 -14.10
CA TYR A 130 -13.27 -11.27 -13.52
C TYR A 130 -11.74 -11.31 -13.31
N ALA A 131 -10.97 -10.69 -14.21
CA ALA A 131 -9.52 -10.66 -14.09
C ALA A 131 -9.08 -9.87 -12.85
N LEU A 132 -9.70 -8.73 -12.61
CA LEU A 132 -9.47 -7.92 -11.42
C LEU A 132 -9.90 -8.69 -10.15
N MET A 133 -11.10 -9.25 -10.15
CA MET A 133 -11.65 -10.00 -9.01
C MET A 133 -10.75 -11.18 -8.64
N SER A 134 -10.26 -11.95 -9.64
CA SER A 134 -9.33 -13.07 -9.39
C SER A 134 -8.02 -12.60 -8.80
N SER A 135 -7.42 -11.55 -9.37
CA SER A 135 -6.17 -10.96 -8.85
C SER A 135 -6.33 -10.45 -7.41
N ASP A 136 -7.48 -9.85 -7.10
CA ASP A 136 -7.76 -9.32 -5.77
C ASP A 136 -8.05 -10.43 -4.76
N THR A 137 -8.71 -11.50 -5.17
CA THR A 137 -8.93 -12.67 -4.31
C THR A 137 -7.61 -13.31 -3.91
N ASP A 138 -6.69 -13.48 -4.86
CA ASP A 138 -5.36 -14.02 -4.59
C ASP A 138 -4.56 -13.10 -3.66
N ALA A 139 -4.58 -11.79 -3.93
CA ALA A 139 -3.90 -10.81 -3.12
C ALA A 139 -4.47 -10.72 -1.70
N LEU A 140 -5.80 -10.74 -1.55
CA LEU A 140 -6.48 -10.74 -0.25
C LEU A 140 -6.11 -12.00 0.57
N SER A 141 -6.13 -13.17 -0.08
CA SER A 141 -5.75 -14.44 0.57
C SER A 141 -4.30 -14.40 1.07
N ALA A 142 -3.39 -13.86 0.26
CA ALA A 142 -1.99 -13.68 0.65
C ALA A 142 -1.87 -12.72 1.85
N ARG A 143 -2.63 -11.60 1.87
CA ARG A 143 -2.61 -10.62 2.97
C ARG A 143 -3.15 -11.19 4.27
N PHE A 144 -4.24 -11.94 4.22
CA PHE A 144 -4.71 -12.67 5.40
C PHE A 144 -3.68 -13.70 5.88
N GLY A 145 -2.89 -14.28 4.96
CA GLY A 145 -1.79 -15.16 5.28
C GLY A 145 -0.64 -14.47 6.02
N VAL A 146 -0.25 -13.27 5.59
CA VAL A 146 0.85 -12.48 6.17
C VAL A 146 0.45 -11.84 7.50
N GLY A 147 -0.77 -11.28 7.61
CA GLY A 147 -1.28 -10.67 8.84
C GLY A 147 -0.69 -9.28 9.12
N ASP A 148 -0.58 -8.45 8.11
CA ASP A 148 -0.08 -7.06 8.20
C ASP A 148 -1.18 -5.99 8.16
N TYR A 149 -2.45 -6.40 7.96
CA TYR A 149 -3.63 -5.56 7.96
C TYR A 149 -4.57 -5.99 9.08
N TYR A 150 -4.46 -5.33 10.23
CA TYR A 150 -5.25 -5.77 11.39
C TYR A 150 -6.68 -5.25 11.36
N LEU A 151 -6.91 -3.98 10.99
CA LEU A 151 -8.26 -3.42 10.87
C LEU A 151 -8.81 -3.69 9.47
N CYS A 152 -9.92 -4.43 9.42
CA CYS A 152 -10.54 -4.86 8.17
C CYS A 152 -12.02 -4.45 8.10
N PHE A 153 -12.39 -3.90 6.95
CA PHE A 153 -13.78 -3.65 6.54
C PHE A 153 -14.10 -4.61 5.41
N VAL A 154 -14.99 -5.55 5.62
CA VAL A 154 -15.25 -6.62 4.66
C VAL A 154 -16.75 -6.76 4.40
N SER A 155 -17.14 -7.17 3.17
CA SER A 155 -18.51 -7.58 2.91
C SER A 155 -18.83 -8.86 3.69
N GLU A 156 -20.11 -9.13 3.91
CA GLU A 156 -20.57 -10.37 4.55
C GLU A 156 -20.06 -11.60 3.79
N TYR A 157 -20.08 -11.56 2.45
CA TYR A 157 -19.55 -12.64 1.62
C TYR A 157 -18.07 -12.91 1.87
N VAL A 158 -17.22 -11.86 1.90
CA VAL A 158 -15.80 -12.01 2.19
C VAL A 158 -15.59 -12.53 3.62
N TYR A 159 -16.33 -12.00 4.59
CA TYR A 159 -16.27 -12.48 5.95
C TYR A 159 -16.55 -13.98 6.06
N GLU A 160 -17.63 -14.47 5.46
CA GLU A 160 -18.01 -15.89 5.51
C GLU A 160 -16.97 -16.80 4.82
N GLN A 161 -16.28 -16.31 3.78
CA GLN A 161 -15.22 -17.06 3.10
C GLN A 161 -13.95 -17.22 3.98
N TYR A 162 -13.64 -16.22 4.79
CA TYR A 162 -12.35 -16.17 5.50
C TYR A 162 -12.46 -16.33 7.02
N ARG A 163 -13.66 -16.28 7.62
CA ARG A 163 -13.82 -16.42 9.07
C ARG A 163 -13.25 -17.71 9.63
N GLY A 164 -13.22 -18.77 8.81
CA GLY A 164 -12.75 -20.08 9.24
C GLY A 164 -13.67 -20.75 10.28
N THR A 165 -13.13 -21.74 10.96
CA THR A 165 -13.73 -22.32 12.17
C THR A 165 -13.11 -21.65 13.41
N ASP A 166 -13.75 -21.79 14.58
CA ASP A 166 -13.36 -21.10 15.82
C ASP A 166 -11.86 -21.20 16.16
N ASP A 167 -11.25 -22.35 15.89
CA ASP A 167 -9.80 -22.59 16.15
C ASP A 167 -8.88 -22.09 15.02
N LEU A 168 -9.43 -21.78 13.83
CA LEU A 168 -8.68 -21.38 12.65
C LEU A 168 -9.18 -20.04 12.07
N SER A 169 -9.90 -19.26 12.88
CA SER A 169 -10.41 -17.96 12.48
C SER A 169 -9.27 -17.01 12.05
N VAL A 170 -9.51 -16.27 10.99
CA VAL A 170 -8.63 -15.17 10.58
C VAL A 170 -8.87 -13.93 11.44
N PHE A 171 -10.06 -13.81 12.04
CA PHE A 171 -10.49 -12.66 12.81
C PHE A 171 -10.44 -12.96 14.32
N ALA A 172 -10.08 -11.93 15.11
CA ALA A 172 -10.09 -11.99 16.55
C ALA A 172 -11.47 -11.59 17.12
N PRO A 173 -11.83 -12.09 18.32
CA PRO A 173 -13.07 -11.68 18.97
C PRO A 173 -13.15 -10.18 19.18
N ILE A 174 -14.24 -9.55 18.73
CA ILE A 174 -14.37 -8.08 18.67
C ILE A 174 -15.14 -7.49 19.86
N ARG A 175 -15.92 -8.29 20.59
CA ARG A 175 -16.78 -7.81 21.70
C ARG A 175 -16.02 -7.08 22.81
N GLY A 176 -14.75 -7.43 23.03
CA GLY A 176 -13.92 -6.80 24.06
C GLY A 176 -13.47 -5.37 23.77
N TYR A 177 -13.70 -4.88 22.55
CA TYR A 177 -13.29 -3.53 22.13
C TYR A 177 -14.40 -2.49 22.28
N ALA A 178 -15.65 -2.93 22.34
CA ALA A 178 -16.78 -2.04 22.50
C ALA A 178 -16.83 -1.41 23.91
N PRO A 179 -17.36 -0.19 24.05
CA PRO A 179 -17.62 0.42 25.35
C PRO A 179 -18.55 -0.44 26.19
N LYS A 180 -18.29 -0.50 27.51
CA LYS A 180 -19.14 -1.25 28.43
C LYS A 180 -20.51 -0.61 28.51
N GLY A 181 -21.55 -1.39 28.21
CA GLY A 181 -22.96 -0.94 28.28
C GLY A 181 -23.46 -0.31 26.97
N ASP A 182 -22.70 -0.36 25.93
CA ASP A 182 -23.18 0.05 24.61
C ASP A 182 -24.09 -1.06 24.03
N ASN A 183 -25.39 -0.73 23.95
CA ASN A 183 -26.42 -1.60 23.33
C ASN A 183 -26.74 -1.18 21.89
N GLU A 184 -26.06 -0.17 21.35
CA GLU A 184 -26.33 0.35 20.02
C GLU A 184 -25.56 -0.39 18.91
N LEU A 185 -24.46 -1.07 19.27
CA LEU A 185 -23.65 -1.82 18.34
C LEU A 185 -24.36 -3.14 17.95
N GLU A 186 -24.55 -3.33 16.66
CA GLU A 186 -25.09 -4.56 16.11
C GLU A 186 -23.98 -5.53 15.73
N TYR A 187 -23.88 -6.61 16.50
CA TYR A 187 -22.89 -7.67 16.24
C TYR A 187 -23.41 -8.67 15.22
N TYR A 188 -22.73 -8.77 14.09
CA TYR A 188 -22.97 -9.85 13.12
C TYR A 188 -22.57 -11.21 13.70
N SER A 189 -21.45 -11.22 14.46
CA SER A 189 -20.93 -12.39 15.16
C SER A 189 -20.04 -11.95 16.34
N ASP A 190 -19.42 -12.89 17.04
CA ASP A 190 -18.40 -12.57 18.05
C ASP A 190 -17.14 -11.92 17.48
N TYR A 191 -16.95 -11.97 16.15
CA TYR A 191 -15.76 -11.51 15.44
C TYR A 191 -16.03 -10.32 14.51
N ALA A 192 -17.29 -9.88 14.38
CA ALA A 192 -17.66 -8.81 13.43
C ALA A 192 -18.81 -7.94 13.96
N ILE A 193 -18.70 -6.64 13.71
CA ILE A 193 -19.73 -5.62 13.99
C ILE A 193 -20.22 -5.04 12.66
N ARG A 194 -21.51 -4.79 12.53
CA ARG A 194 -22.08 -4.08 11.38
C ARG A 194 -21.62 -2.63 11.39
N LEU A 195 -21.11 -2.17 10.27
CA LEU A 195 -20.56 -0.81 10.13
C LEU A 195 -21.61 0.25 10.41
N ASP A 196 -22.86 0.08 9.92
CA ASP A 196 -23.96 1.02 10.06
C ASP A 196 -24.40 1.25 11.52
N SER A 197 -24.12 0.29 12.41
CA SER A 197 -24.38 0.44 13.85
C SER A 197 -23.31 1.27 14.57
N THR A 198 -22.14 1.47 13.96
CA THR A 198 -21.00 2.13 14.59
C THR A 198 -21.12 3.66 14.60
N PRO A 199 -20.53 4.34 15.60
CA PRO A 199 -20.38 5.79 15.57
C PRO A 199 -19.59 6.28 14.35
N LEU A 200 -18.58 5.54 13.91
CA LEU A 200 -17.83 5.85 12.68
C LEU A 200 -18.78 6.09 11.49
N TYR A 201 -19.75 5.21 11.26
CA TYR A 201 -20.70 5.34 10.16
C TYR A 201 -21.72 6.46 10.43
N LYS A 202 -22.29 6.48 11.64
CA LYS A 202 -23.33 7.44 12.02
C LYS A 202 -22.85 8.90 11.93
N ASN A 203 -21.59 9.16 12.32
CA ASN A 203 -21.05 10.51 12.43
C ASN A 203 -20.29 11.00 11.19
N ASN A 204 -19.96 10.11 10.22
CA ASN A 204 -19.15 10.49 9.08
C ASN A 204 -19.86 10.28 7.74
N PRO A 205 -20.32 11.38 7.09
CA PRO A 205 -20.97 11.30 5.78
C PRO A 205 -20.11 10.63 4.71
N ALA A 206 -18.79 10.88 4.73
CA ALA A 206 -17.88 10.29 3.76
C ALA A 206 -17.85 8.75 3.81
N ILE A 207 -18.02 8.16 5.00
CA ILE A 207 -18.14 6.71 5.16
C ILE A 207 -19.47 6.23 4.61
N ARG A 208 -20.59 6.91 4.97
CA ARG A 208 -21.94 6.53 4.51
C ARG A 208 -22.11 6.61 3.00
N GLU A 209 -21.45 7.55 2.35
CA GLU A 209 -21.55 7.76 0.91
C GLU A 209 -20.73 6.74 0.10
N ASN A 210 -19.69 6.18 0.70
CA ASN A 210 -18.70 5.39 -0.04
C ASN A 210 -18.59 3.93 0.43
N MET A 211 -19.11 3.59 1.62
CA MET A 211 -19.08 2.21 2.14
C MET A 211 -20.50 1.69 2.35
N PRO A 212 -20.84 0.50 1.88
CA PRO A 212 -22.15 -0.11 2.14
C PRO A 212 -22.44 -0.23 3.63
N ALA A 213 -23.71 -0.06 3.99
CA ALA A 213 -24.16 -0.12 5.38
C ALA A 213 -23.94 -1.51 6.01
N ASP A 214 -24.06 -2.56 5.22
CA ASP A 214 -23.87 -3.96 5.60
C ASP A 214 -22.42 -4.42 5.65
N THR A 215 -21.46 -3.53 5.39
CA THR A 215 -20.03 -3.79 5.61
C THR A 215 -19.79 -4.21 7.05
N LEU A 216 -18.92 -5.18 7.26
CA LEU A 216 -18.53 -5.69 8.56
C LEU A 216 -17.17 -5.11 8.99
N VAL A 217 -17.10 -4.63 10.20
CA VAL A 217 -15.87 -4.20 10.87
C VAL A 217 -15.30 -5.39 11.63
N THR A 218 -14.06 -5.75 11.34
CA THR A 218 -13.37 -6.88 11.94
C THR A 218 -11.94 -6.51 12.30
N ILE A 219 -11.34 -7.26 13.22
CA ILE A 219 -9.92 -7.17 13.53
C ILE A 219 -9.27 -8.53 13.26
N GLN A 220 -8.19 -8.55 12.50
CA GLN A 220 -7.47 -9.79 12.22
C GLN A 220 -6.75 -10.29 13.45
N ILE A 221 -6.65 -11.62 13.61
CA ILE A 221 -5.85 -12.21 14.70
C ILE A 221 -4.37 -11.83 14.52
N LYS A 222 -3.71 -11.61 15.63
CA LYS A 222 -2.27 -11.45 15.66
C LYS A 222 -1.60 -12.78 15.28
N ARG A 223 -0.95 -12.83 14.13
CA ARG A 223 -0.20 -14.03 13.71
C ARG A 223 1.23 -13.96 14.22
N VAL A 224 1.74 -15.14 14.60
CA VAL A 224 3.11 -15.31 15.14
C VAL A 224 4.16 -15.34 14.00
N VAL A 225 3.74 -15.37 12.74
CA VAL A 225 4.64 -15.45 11.58
C VAL A 225 5.24 -14.08 11.31
N GLY A 226 6.47 -13.91 11.73
CA GLY A 226 7.20 -12.64 11.67
C GLY A 226 7.43 -12.07 13.07
N VAL A 227 8.14 -12.80 13.90
CA VAL A 227 8.46 -12.41 15.29
C VAL A 227 9.28 -11.12 15.28
N GLY A 228 8.64 -10.00 15.62
CA GLY A 228 9.28 -8.71 15.86
C GLY A 228 8.38 -7.81 16.69
N LYS A 229 8.97 -6.99 17.56
CA LYS A 229 8.27 -5.97 18.34
C LYS A 229 7.33 -5.09 17.48
N ASP A 230 7.65 -4.91 16.21
CA ASP A 230 6.88 -4.14 15.24
C ASP A 230 5.44 -4.67 15.04
N ASN A 231 5.25 -5.99 15.02
CA ASN A 231 3.91 -6.57 14.89
C ASN A 231 3.06 -6.37 16.15
N ASP A 232 3.67 -6.38 17.33
CA ASP A 232 2.98 -6.14 18.59
C ASP A 232 2.49 -4.70 18.69
N GLU A 233 3.31 -3.75 18.27
CA GLU A 233 2.98 -2.33 18.26
C GLU A 233 1.91 -2.01 17.21
N LYS A 234 1.99 -2.59 16.02
CA LYS A 234 0.97 -2.44 14.96
C LYS A 234 -0.38 -3.01 15.40
N TYR A 235 -0.37 -4.17 16.03
CA TYR A 235 -1.60 -4.78 16.55
C TYR A 235 -2.22 -3.92 17.65
N ALA A 236 -1.43 -3.46 18.62
CA ALA A 236 -1.89 -2.60 19.70
C ALA A 236 -2.49 -1.29 19.16
N ARG A 237 -1.88 -0.68 18.13
CA ARG A 237 -2.44 0.49 17.44
C ARG A 237 -3.78 0.17 16.78
N ALA A 238 -3.91 -0.98 16.14
CA ALA A 238 -5.18 -1.39 15.52
C ALA A 238 -6.29 -1.58 16.57
N GLU A 239 -5.97 -2.15 17.72
CA GLU A 239 -6.91 -2.25 18.85
C GLU A 239 -7.34 -0.87 19.38
N GLU A 240 -6.39 0.05 19.47
CA GLU A 240 -6.67 1.42 19.93
C GLU A 240 -7.56 2.18 18.95
N VAL A 241 -7.22 2.14 17.65
CA VAL A 241 -8.03 2.75 16.58
C VAL A 241 -9.44 2.17 16.59
N LEU A 242 -9.58 0.85 16.69
CA LEU A 242 -10.88 0.19 16.78
C LEU A 242 -11.69 0.68 17.99
N ARG A 243 -11.07 0.75 19.18
CA ARG A 243 -11.74 1.28 20.39
C ARG A 243 -12.21 2.72 20.21
N LYS A 244 -11.36 3.60 19.67
CA LYS A 244 -11.71 4.99 19.38
C LYS A 244 -12.90 5.09 18.41
N MET A 245 -12.89 4.28 17.34
CA MET A 245 -13.97 4.25 16.35
C MET A 245 -15.32 3.76 16.89
N LEU A 246 -15.29 2.88 17.90
CA LEU A 246 -16.49 2.30 18.50
C LEU A 246 -17.00 3.13 19.70
N SER A 247 -16.25 4.10 20.21
CA SER A 247 -16.58 4.87 21.43
C SER A 247 -17.00 6.32 21.17
N GLU A 248 -16.97 6.82 19.95
CA GLU A 248 -17.37 8.19 19.57
C GLU A 248 -18.89 8.33 19.35
#